data_fb386f87960f9b6736df5b0d45783c31
#
_entry.id   fb386f87960f9b6736df5b0d45783c31
#
_cell.length_a   1.000
_cell.length_b   1.000
_cell.length_c   1.000
_cell.angle_alpha   90.00
_cell.angle_beta   90.00
_cell.angle_gamma   90.00
#
_symmetry.space_group_name_H-M   'P 1'
#
loop_
_entity.id
_entity.type
_entity.pdbx_description
1 polymer ?
#
loop_
_entity_poly.entity_id
_entity_poly.type
_entity_poly.pdbx_seq_one_letter_code
_entity_poly.pdbx_strand_id
1 'polypeptide(L)'
;RQQFEAEGRQPSIRFRVPQNQTYSFDDMVKGNISFDSNGIGDWVIVKKDGIPTYNFAVAIDDHYMQISDVIRGDDHISNTPKQIMIYEAFGWEPPRFGHMSLIVNEERKKLSKRDGQILQFIEQYRDLGYLPEALFNFIALLGWSPEGEEEIFSKEEFIKIFDEKRLSKSPAFFDKQKLAWVNNQYMKQKDTETVFQLALPHLIKANLIPEVPSEEDLSWGRKLIALYQKEMSYAGEIVPLSEMFFKEMPALGEEEQQVINGEQVPELMTHLFSKLEALEPFEAAEIKKTIKEVQKETGDRKSVV
;
A
#
# COMPACT_ATOMS: atom_id res chain seq x y z
N ARG A 1 -35.33 -12.11 -40.44
CA ARG A 1 -33.90 -11.96 -40.64
C ARG A 1 -33.61 -11.32 -42.00
N GLN A 2 -34.05 -11.94 -43.11
CA GLN A 2 -33.80 -11.44 -44.48
C GLN A 2 -34.28 -9.99 -44.70
N GLN A 3 -35.44 -9.60 -44.15
CA GLN A 3 -35.93 -8.22 -44.22
C GLN A 3 -34.98 -7.23 -43.58
N PHE A 4 -34.43 -7.52 -42.39
CA PHE A 4 -33.48 -6.62 -41.69
C PHE A 4 -32.13 -6.56 -42.37
N GLU A 5 -31.69 -7.67 -42.99
CA GLU A 5 -30.47 -7.72 -43.79
C GLU A 5 -30.63 -6.84 -45.07
N ALA A 6 -31.81 -6.90 -45.70
CA ALA A 6 -32.13 -6.05 -46.83
C ALA A 6 -32.22 -4.55 -46.47
N GLU A 7 -32.59 -4.23 -45.24
CA GLU A 7 -32.56 -2.87 -44.67
C GLU A 7 -31.15 -2.42 -44.25
N GLY A 8 -30.11 -3.23 -44.48
CA GLY A 8 -28.72 -2.91 -44.10
C GLY A 8 -28.42 -2.95 -42.61
N ARG A 9 -29.29 -3.56 -41.80
CA ARG A 9 -29.09 -3.68 -40.36
C ARG A 9 -28.05 -4.74 -40.05
N GLN A 10 -27.00 -4.34 -39.33
CA GLN A 10 -25.99 -5.28 -38.83
C GLN A 10 -26.52 -6.08 -37.65
N PRO A 11 -26.45 -7.42 -37.66
CA PRO A 11 -26.89 -8.25 -36.55
C PRO A 11 -25.86 -8.25 -35.41
N SER A 12 -26.32 -8.42 -34.18
CA SER A 12 -25.47 -8.87 -33.08
C SER A 12 -25.54 -10.39 -32.98
N ILE A 13 -24.46 -11.05 -32.57
CA ILE A 13 -24.42 -12.49 -32.34
C ILE A 13 -24.64 -12.73 -30.84
N ARG A 14 -25.59 -13.63 -30.53
CA ARG A 14 -25.89 -14.04 -29.15
C ARG A 14 -25.47 -15.47 -28.92
N PHE A 15 -24.93 -15.75 -27.75
CA PHE A 15 -24.75 -17.10 -27.25
C PHE A 15 -26.09 -17.59 -26.69
N ARG A 16 -26.54 -18.76 -27.16
CA ARG A 16 -27.74 -19.41 -26.62
C ARG A 16 -27.30 -20.27 -25.44
N VAL A 17 -27.76 -19.92 -24.25
CA VAL A 17 -27.42 -20.64 -23.02
C VAL A 17 -28.17 -21.99 -22.99
N PRO A 18 -27.45 -23.12 -22.82
CA PRO A 18 -28.07 -24.42 -22.61
C PRO A 18 -28.97 -24.37 -21.35
N GLN A 19 -30.21 -24.85 -21.47
CA GLN A 19 -31.19 -24.87 -20.38
C GLN A 19 -31.03 -26.10 -19.51
N ASN A 20 -31.43 -26.00 -18.23
CA ASN A 20 -31.46 -27.09 -17.26
C ASN A 20 -30.09 -27.76 -17.06
N GLN A 21 -29.03 -26.94 -17.05
CA GLN A 21 -27.67 -27.39 -16.74
C GLN A 21 -27.12 -26.66 -15.54
N THR A 22 -26.19 -27.31 -14.83
CA THR A 22 -25.43 -26.70 -13.74
C THR A 22 -23.99 -26.53 -14.18
N TYR A 23 -23.50 -25.31 -14.14
CA TYR A 23 -22.09 -24.98 -14.39
C TYR A 23 -21.37 -24.85 -13.05
N SER A 24 -20.48 -25.78 -12.77
CA SER A 24 -19.70 -25.83 -11.53
C SER A 24 -18.23 -25.75 -11.82
N PHE A 25 -17.49 -25.07 -10.97
CA PHE A 25 -16.03 -25.03 -11.00
C PHE A 25 -15.46 -24.94 -9.60
N ASP A 26 -14.25 -25.48 -9.44
CA ASP A 26 -13.49 -25.38 -8.19
C ASP A 26 -12.62 -24.14 -8.22
N ASP A 27 -13.05 -23.12 -7.48
CA ASP A 27 -12.32 -21.88 -7.36
C ASP A 27 -11.16 -22.02 -6.36
N MET A 28 -9.97 -21.58 -6.75
CA MET A 28 -8.75 -21.69 -5.93
C MET A 28 -8.87 -21.00 -4.56
N VAL A 29 -9.72 -19.98 -4.47
CA VAL A 29 -9.92 -19.18 -3.25
C VAL A 29 -11.23 -19.51 -2.56
N LYS A 30 -12.34 -19.54 -3.31
CA LYS A 30 -13.70 -19.65 -2.75
C LYS A 30 -14.17 -21.11 -2.60
N GLY A 31 -13.49 -22.07 -3.25
CA GLY A 31 -13.89 -23.46 -3.29
C GLY A 31 -14.95 -23.72 -4.36
N ASN A 32 -15.76 -24.77 -4.21
CA ASN A 32 -16.73 -25.13 -5.24
C ASN A 32 -17.85 -24.11 -5.38
N ILE A 33 -18.06 -23.61 -6.60
CA ILE A 33 -19.09 -22.64 -6.98
C ILE A 33 -19.94 -23.24 -8.11
N SER A 34 -21.26 -23.10 -7.99
CA SER A 34 -22.22 -23.65 -8.94
C SER A 34 -23.23 -22.58 -9.37
N PHE A 35 -23.60 -22.61 -10.64
CA PHE A 35 -24.62 -21.73 -11.23
C PHE A 35 -25.65 -22.56 -12.02
N ASP A 36 -26.93 -22.24 -11.83
CA ASP A 36 -28.00 -22.74 -12.69
C ASP A 36 -28.03 -21.94 -13.99
N SER A 37 -27.93 -22.62 -15.13
CA SER A 37 -27.94 -22.01 -16.44
C SER A 37 -29.23 -21.23 -16.74
N ASN A 38 -30.34 -21.65 -16.18
CA ASN A 38 -31.66 -20.99 -16.34
C ASN A 38 -31.65 -19.54 -15.80
N GLY A 39 -30.77 -19.25 -14.83
CA GLY A 39 -30.58 -17.91 -14.25
C GLY A 39 -29.69 -16.99 -15.07
N ILE A 40 -28.93 -17.51 -16.07
CA ILE A 40 -27.94 -16.73 -16.78
C ILE A 40 -28.52 -15.99 -18.00
N GLY A 41 -29.42 -16.63 -18.74
CA GLY A 41 -30.05 -16.07 -19.94
C GLY A 41 -29.08 -15.87 -21.13
N ASP A 42 -29.64 -15.78 -22.33
CA ASP A 42 -28.88 -15.54 -23.57
C ASP A 42 -28.21 -14.16 -23.55
N TRP A 43 -26.95 -14.10 -23.98
CA TRP A 43 -26.15 -12.87 -23.94
C TRP A 43 -25.40 -12.61 -25.25
N VAL A 44 -25.12 -11.34 -25.54
CA VAL A 44 -24.40 -10.93 -26.76
C VAL A 44 -22.92 -11.27 -26.64
N ILE A 45 -22.40 -12.01 -27.64
CA ILE A 45 -20.98 -12.31 -27.76
C ILE A 45 -20.25 -11.41 -28.74
N VAL A 46 -20.92 -11.00 -29.84
CA VAL A 46 -20.38 -10.02 -30.80
C VAL A 46 -21.42 -8.94 -31.06
N LYS A 47 -20.99 -7.68 -30.92
CA LYS A 47 -21.82 -6.49 -31.15
C LYS A 47 -22.10 -6.27 -32.64
N LYS A 48 -22.99 -5.32 -32.96
CA LYS A 48 -23.33 -4.94 -34.34
C LYS A 48 -22.13 -4.42 -35.15
N ASP A 49 -21.17 -3.81 -34.51
CA ASP A 49 -19.93 -3.28 -35.08
C ASP A 49 -18.84 -4.35 -35.27
N GLY A 50 -19.16 -5.61 -35.00
CA GLY A 50 -18.22 -6.74 -35.09
C GLY A 50 -17.29 -6.89 -33.88
N ILE A 51 -17.36 -5.99 -32.89
CA ILE A 51 -16.52 -6.05 -31.70
C ILE A 51 -17.03 -7.10 -30.73
N PRO A 52 -16.19 -8.03 -30.24
CA PRO A 52 -16.58 -9.01 -29.25
C PRO A 52 -16.87 -8.36 -27.90
N THR A 53 -17.76 -8.98 -27.11
CA THR A 53 -17.98 -8.59 -25.73
C THR A 53 -16.91 -9.19 -24.81
N TYR A 54 -16.75 -8.61 -23.63
CA TYR A 54 -15.71 -9.00 -22.68
C TYR A 54 -15.61 -10.50 -22.44
N ASN A 55 -16.72 -11.16 -22.05
CA ASN A 55 -16.69 -12.58 -21.72
C ASN A 55 -16.33 -13.50 -22.90
N PHE A 56 -16.61 -13.07 -24.12
CA PHE A 56 -16.22 -13.81 -25.32
C PHE A 56 -14.75 -13.56 -25.67
N ALA A 57 -14.35 -12.28 -25.69
CA ALA A 57 -12.97 -11.91 -26.05
C ALA A 57 -11.96 -12.54 -25.09
N VAL A 58 -12.17 -12.41 -23.76
CA VAL A 58 -11.22 -12.92 -22.77
C VAL A 58 -11.06 -14.42 -22.83
N ALA A 59 -12.15 -15.19 -23.05
CA ALA A 59 -12.05 -16.65 -23.16
C ALA A 59 -11.24 -17.08 -24.41
N ILE A 60 -11.37 -16.36 -25.52
CA ILE A 60 -10.59 -16.58 -26.74
C ILE A 60 -9.12 -16.23 -26.53
N ASP A 61 -8.86 -15.05 -25.96
CA ASP A 61 -7.49 -14.58 -25.70
C ASP A 61 -6.76 -15.50 -24.71
N ASP A 62 -7.40 -15.87 -23.59
CA ASP A 62 -6.84 -16.77 -22.59
C ASP A 62 -6.49 -18.14 -23.20
N HIS A 63 -7.35 -18.68 -24.07
CA HIS A 63 -7.06 -19.95 -24.74
C HIS A 63 -5.84 -19.84 -25.66
N TYR A 64 -5.81 -18.85 -26.55
CA TYR A 64 -4.70 -18.70 -27.52
C TYR A 64 -3.38 -18.27 -26.86
N MET A 65 -3.46 -17.54 -25.74
CA MET A 65 -2.31 -17.19 -24.91
C MET A 65 -1.87 -18.32 -23.96
N GLN A 66 -2.60 -19.45 -23.96
CA GLN A 66 -2.32 -20.63 -23.11
C GLN A 66 -2.29 -20.28 -21.61
N ILE A 67 -3.24 -19.43 -21.17
CA ILE A 67 -3.38 -19.08 -19.77
C ILE A 67 -3.84 -20.31 -18.97
N SER A 68 -3.06 -20.70 -17.98
CA SER A 68 -3.34 -21.83 -17.10
C SER A 68 -4.23 -21.48 -15.91
N ASP A 69 -4.07 -20.24 -15.41
CA ASP A 69 -4.69 -19.76 -14.18
C ASP A 69 -5.20 -18.33 -14.35
N VAL A 70 -6.48 -18.09 -14.00
CA VAL A 70 -7.12 -16.77 -14.02
C VAL A 70 -7.40 -16.35 -12.60
N ILE A 71 -6.56 -15.46 -12.05
CA ILE A 71 -6.73 -14.88 -10.71
C ILE A 71 -7.21 -13.43 -10.85
N ARG A 72 -8.38 -13.13 -10.27
CA ARG A 72 -9.03 -11.82 -10.42
C ARG A 72 -9.95 -11.48 -9.24
N GLY A 73 -10.56 -10.31 -9.22
CA GLY A 73 -11.52 -9.92 -8.19
C GLY A 73 -12.79 -10.76 -8.21
N ASP A 74 -13.42 -10.97 -7.06
CA ASP A 74 -14.63 -11.77 -6.89
C ASP A 74 -15.91 -11.12 -7.51
N ASP A 75 -15.84 -9.85 -7.90
CA ASP A 75 -16.85 -9.20 -8.75
C ASP A 75 -16.97 -9.83 -10.15
N HIS A 76 -16.00 -10.67 -10.56
CA HIS A 76 -16.03 -11.45 -11.78
C HIS A 76 -16.59 -12.88 -11.65
N ILE A 77 -16.96 -13.34 -10.45
CA ILE A 77 -17.49 -14.70 -10.24
C ILE A 77 -18.66 -15.01 -11.18
N SER A 78 -19.61 -14.08 -11.34
CA SER A 78 -20.77 -14.26 -12.21
C SER A 78 -20.45 -14.26 -13.72
N ASN A 79 -19.22 -13.88 -14.11
CA ASN A 79 -18.75 -13.98 -15.50
C ASN A 79 -18.20 -15.36 -15.82
N THR A 80 -17.67 -16.07 -14.84
CA THR A 80 -16.98 -17.34 -15.01
C THR A 80 -17.83 -18.42 -15.71
N PRO A 81 -19.09 -18.66 -15.34
CA PRO A 81 -19.91 -19.65 -16.06
C PRO A 81 -20.10 -19.30 -17.54
N LYS A 82 -20.19 -18.02 -17.91
CA LYS A 82 -20.28 -17.60 -19.32
C LYS A 82 -18.99 -17.91 -20.09
N GLN A 83 -17.86 -17.75 -19.46
CA GLN A 83 -16.55 -18.07 -20.05
C GLN A 83 -16.40 -19.60 -20.19
N ILE A 84 -16.75 -20.38 -19.17
CA ILE A 84 -16.79 -21.85 -19.24
C ILE A 84 -17.65 -22.34 -20.39
N MET A 85 -18.85 -21.77 -20.59
CA MET A 85 -19.71 -22.10 -21.72
C MET A 85 -19.04 -21.85 -23.09
N ILE A 86 -18.19 -20.83 -23.21
CA ILE A 86 -17.43 -20.55 -24.43
C ILE A 86 -16.37 -21.64 -24.65
N TYR A 87 -15.61 -22.01 -23.60
CA TYR A 87 -14.63 -23.10 -23.67
C TYR A 87 -15.29 -24.40 -24.11
N GLU A 88 -16.40 -24.78 -23.48
CA GLU A 88 -17.18 -26.00 -23.83
C GLU A 88 -17.67 -25.95 -25.28
N ALA A 89 -18.20 -24.81 -25.74
CA ALA A 89 -18.71 -24.68 -27.11
C ALA A 89 -17.63 -24.87 -28.17
N PHE A 90 -16.36 -24.54 -27.86
CA PHE A 90 -15.22 -24.77 -28.74
C PHE A 90 -14.54 -26.14 -28.49
N GLY A 91 -14.96 -26.90 -27.46
CA GLY A 91 -14.32 -28.14 -27.06
C GLY A 91 -12.93 -27.94 -26.42
N TRP A 92 -12.74 -26.79 -25.76
CA TRP A 92 -11.51 -26.43 -25.08
C TRP A 92 -11.60 -26.70 -23.57
N GLU A 93 -10.47 -26.97 -22.95
CA GLU A 93 -10.34 -27.07 -21.50
C GLU A 93 -10.24 -25.64 -20.91
N PRO A 94 -11.07 -25.27 -19.92
CA PRO A 94 -10.96 -23.97 -19.27
C PRO A 94 -9.73 -23.89 -18.36
N PRO A 95 -9.18 -22.67 -18.13
CA PRO A 95 -8.14 -22.48 -17.12
C PRO A 95 -8.68 -22.70 -15.71
N ARG A 96 -7.79 -22.80 -14.72
CA ARG A 96 -8.20 -22.75 -13.32
C ARG A 96 -8.60 -21.29 -12.96
N PHE A 97 -9.61 -21.14 -12.12
CA PHE A 97 -10.09 -19.84 -11.68
C PHE A 97 -9.81 -19.61 -10.20
N GLY A 98 -9.46 -18.39 -9.84
CA GLY A 98 -9.29 -17.94 -8.47
C GLY A 98 -9.89 -16.52 -8.30
N HIS A 99 -10.88 -16.38 -7.43
CA HIS A 99 -11.55 -15.11 -7.20
C HIS A 99 -11.16 -14.52 -5.85
N MET A 100 -10.27 -13.53 -5.89
CA MET A 100 -9.79 -12.81 -4.73
C MET A 100 -10.86 -11.88 -4.17
N SER A 101 -10.97 -11.81 -2.86
CA SER A 101 -11.88 -10.90 -2.20
C SER A 101 -11.49 -9.44 -2.43
N LEU A 102 -12.48 -8.56 -2.48
CA LEU A 102 -12.28 -7.14 -2.69
C LEU A 102 -11.53 -6.51 -1.52
N ILE A 103 -10.75 -5.48 -1.83
CA ILE A 103 -10.16 -4.60 -0.83
C ILE A 103 -11.22 -3.57 -0.44
N VAL A 104 -11.41 -3.38 0.86
CA VAL A 104 -12.43 -2.51 1.45
C VAL A 104 -11.81 -1.43 2.32
N ASN A 105 -12.55 -0.34 2.53
CA ASN A 105 -12.21 0.72 3.46
C ASN A 105 -12.66 0.38 4.90
N GLU A 106 -12.45 1.30 5.85
CA GLU A 106 -12.85 1.16 7.26
C GLU A 106 -14.35 0.89 7.45
N GLU A 107 -15.19 1.39 6.54
CA GLU A 107 -16.64 1.16 6.54
C GLU A 107 -17.04 -0.17 5.88
N ARG A 108 -16.07 -1.03 5.52
CA ARG A 108 -16.26 -2.29 4.76
C ARG A 108 -16.88 -2.09 3.38
N LYS A 109 -16.77 -0.91 2.79
CA LYS A 109 -17.18 -0.63 1.42
C LYS A 109 -16.01 -0.85 0.45
N LYS A 110 -16.31 -1.32 -0.76
CA LYS A 110 -15.31 -1.45 -1.84
C LYS A 110 -14.59 -0.12 -2.03
N LEU A 111 -13.24 -0.16 -2.08
CA LEU A 111 -12.45 1.02 -2.40
C LEU A 111 -12.88 1.60 -3.75
N SER A 112 -13.17 2.89 -3.76
CA SER A 112 -13.63 3.62 -4.94
C SER A 112 -12.65 4.74 -5.27
N LYS A 113 -12.44 5.01 -6.56
CA LYS A 113 -11.61 6.15 -7.04
C LYS A 113 -12.07 7.52 -6.51
N ARG A 114 -13.24 7.59 -5.87
CA ARG A 114 -13.81 8.81 -5.26
C ARG A 114 -13.54 8.89 -3.76
N ASP A 115 -12.96 7.85 -3.18
CA ASP A 115 -12.64 7.77 -1.76
C ASP A 115 -11.29 8.46 -1.53
N GLY A 116 -11.31 9.78 -1.31
CA GLY A 116 -10.11 10.62 -1.20
C GLY A 116 -9.21 10.30 0.01
N GLN A 117 -9.58 9.33 0.84
CA GLN A 117 -8.84 8.95 2.04
C GLN A 117 -7.69 7.97 1.77
N ILE A 118 -7.77 7.17 0.71
CA ILE A 118 -6.74 6.17 0.36
C ILE A 118 -6.17 6.53 -1.01
N LEU A 119 -4.83 6.59 -1.09
CA LEU A 119 -4.13 6.77 -2.35
C LEU A 119 -4.36 5.54 -3.23
N GLN A 120 -4.71 5.75 -4.50
CA GLN A 120 -5.13 4.68 -5.40
C GLN A 120 -4.15 4.40 -6.54
N PHE A 121 -3.18 5.29 -6.71
CA PHE A 121 -2.19 5.21 -7.77
C PHE A 121 -0.81 4.97 -7.18
N ILE A 122 -0.05 4.06 -7.77
CA ILE A 122 1.32 3.73 -7.35
C ILE A 122 2.22 4.97 -7.35
N GLU A 123 2.00 5.88 -8.30
CA GLU A 123 2.73 7.15 -8.40
C GLU A 123 2.60 7.99 -7.13
N GLN A 124 1.43 8.00 -6.51
CA GLN A 124 1.19 8.77 -5.28
C GLN A 124 2.03 8.23 -4.11
N TYR A 125 2.16 6.91 -3.99
CA TYR A 125 3.03 6.29 -2.97
C TYR A 125 4.50 6.55 -3.28
N ARG A 126 4.92 6.44 -4.54
CA ARG A 126 6.27 6.80 -4.97
C ARG A 126 6.57 8.26 -4.66
N ASP A 127 5.65 9.17 -4.95
CA ASP A 127 5.80 10.61 -4.73
C ASP A 127 5.81 11.00 -3.24
N LEU A 128 5.33 10.14 -2.35
CA LEU A 128 5.53 10.24 -0.90
C LEU A 128 6.86 9.62 -0.43
N GLY A 129 7.51 8.82 -1.26
CA GLY A 129 8.75 8.14 -0.92
C GLY A 129 8.57 6.78 -0.24
N TYR A 130 7.48 6.07 -0.54
CA TYR A 130 7.34 4.66 -0.20
C TYR A 130 8.25 3.80 -1.07
N LEU A 131 8.79 2.74 -0.48
CA LEU A 131 9.64 1.77 -1.17
C LEU A 131 8.77 0.76 -1.96
N PRO A 132 9.11 0.44 -3.22
CA PRO A 132 8.31 -0.49 -4.03
C PRO A 132 8.26 -1.90 -3.43
N GLU A 133 9.35 -2.38 -2.81
CA GLU A 133 9.38 -3.68 -2.13
C GLU A 133 8.47 -3.72 -0.90
N ALA A 134 8.34 -2.62 -0.17
CA ALA A 134 7.44 -2.53 0.98
C ALA A 134 5.97 -2.50 0.54
N LEU A 135 5.68 -1.78 -0.54
CA LEU A 135 4.33 -1.75 -1.12
C LEU A 135 3.94 -3.13 -1.66
N PHE A 136 4.87 -3.84 -2.33
CA PHE A 136 4.66 -5.23 -2.77
C PHE A 136 4.33 -6.14 -1.59
N ASN A 137 5.15 -6.11 -0.53
CA ASN A 137 4.94 -6.94 0.67
C ASN A 137 3.58 -6.65 1.31
N PHE A 138 3.21 -5.38 1.48
CA PHE A 138 1.92 -5.01 2.04
C PHE A 138 0.74 -5.49 1.19
N ILE A 139 0.81 -5.32 -0.14
CA ILE A 139 -0.25 -5.78 -1.06
C ILE A 139 -0.38 -7.30 -1.01
N ALA A 140 0.73 -8.05 -0.93
CA ALA A 140 0.68 -9.50 -0.79
C ALA A 140 -0.10 -9.91 0.48
N LEU A 141 0.13 -9.24 1.60
CA LEU A 141 -0.57 -9.51 2.87
C LEU A 141 -2.07 -9.17 2.84
N LEU A 142 -2.55 -8.36 1.90
CA LEU A 142 -3.98 -8.10 1.76
C LEU A 142 -4.78 -9.32 1.24
N GLY A 143 -4.13 -10.19 0.48
CA GLY A 143 -4.82 -11.35 -0.11
C GLY A 143 -4.23 -12.70 0.25
N TRP A 144 -3.15 -12.73 1.01
CA TRP A 144 -2.42 -13.94 1.37
C TRP A 144 -1.76 -13.78 2.74
N SER A 145 -1.52 -14.90 3.43
CA SER A 145 -0.84 -14.90 4.74
C SER A 145 0.29 -15.93 4.79
N PRO A 146 1.47 -15.59 5.34
CA PRO A 146 2.56 -16.53 5.52
C PRO A 146 2.21 -17.63 6.52
N GLU A 147 2.96 -18.73 6.54
CA GLU A 147 2.74 -19.85 7.47
C GLU A 147 3.14 -19.48 8.90
N GLY A 148 4.15 -18.63 9.06
CA GLY A 148 4.64 -18.14 10.35
C GLY A 148 4.05 -16.78 10.74
N GLU A 149 4.64 -16.18 11.77
CA GLU A 149 4.30 -14.85 12.26
C GLU A 149 5.08 -13.72 11.53
N GLU A 150 6.06 -14.11 10.70
CA GLU A 150 6.92 -13.17 9.97
C GLU A 150 6.18 -12.58 8.77
N GLU A 151 5.88 -11.29 8.85
CA GLU A 151 5.11 -10.58 7.81
C GLU A 151 6.00 -9.76 6.86
N ILE A 152 7.31 -9.65 7.13
CA ILE A 152 8.26 -8.93 6.30
C ILE A 152 9.08 -9.93 5.49
N PHE A 153 8.97 -9.85 4.17
CA PHE A 153 9.65 -10.76 3.26
C PHE A 153 9.99 -10.07 1.93
N SER A 154 11.14 -10.38 1.39
CA SER A 154 11.51 -9.96 0.03
C SER A 154 10.64 -10.65 -1.03
N LYS A 155 10.65 -10.14 -2.26
CA LYS A 155 9.97 -10.78 -3.39
C LYS A 155 10.50 -12.20 -3.64
N GLU A 156 11.81 -12.41 -3.49
CA GLU A 156 12.48 -13.68 -3.66
C GLU A 156 12.09 -14.70 -2.57
N GLU A 157 11.91 -14.25 -1.35
CA GLU A 157 11.39 -15.05 -0.25
C GLU A 157 9.91 -15.38 -0.47
N PHE A 158 9.10 -14.39 -0.86
CA PHE A 158 7.69 -14.60 -1.18
C PHE A 158 7.49 -15.70 -2.22
N ILE A 159 8.27 -15.69 -3.31
CA ILE A 159 8.20 -16.74 -4.35
C ILE A 159 8.44 -18.14 -3.78
N LYS A 160 9.30 -18.28 -2.76
CA LYS A 160 9.63 -19.57 -2.14
C LYS A 160 8.56 -20.06 -1.15
N ILE A 161 7.91 -19.10 -0.44
CA ILE A 161 6.96 -19.42 0.62
C ILE A 161 5.50 -19.34 0.17
N PHE A 162 5.26 -18.87 -1.06
CA PHE A 162 3.91 -18.73 -1.58
C PHE A 162 3.21 -20.09 -1.70
N ASP A 163 2.06 -20.21 -1.06
CA ASP A 163 1.14 -21.35 -1.21
C ASP A 163 -0.26 -20.80 -1.56
N GLU A 164 -0.80 -21.21 -2.69
CA GLU A 164 -2.12 -20.79 -3.17
C GLU A 164 -3.25 -21.12 -2.19
N LYS A 165 -3.09 -22.17 -1.36
CA LYS A 165 -4.06 -22.56 -0.33
C LYS A 165 -4.22 -21.55 0.80
N ARG A 166 -3.28 -20.62 0.89
CA ARG A 166 -3.26 -19.55 1.89
C ARG A 166 -3.83 -18.23 1.38
N LEU A 167 -4.41 -18.23 0.17
CA LEU A 167 -5.14 -17.10 -0.36
C LEU A 167 -6.39 -16.82 0.49
N SER A 168 -6.61 -15.55 0.82
CA SER A 168 -7.67 -15.12 1.74
C SER A 168 -9.05 -15.16 1.10
N LYS A 169 -9.99 -15.82 1.76
CA LYS A 169 -11.42 -15.85 1.36
C LYS A 169 -12.18 -14.60 1.79
N SER A 170 -11.67 -13.88 2.76
CA SER A 170 -12.32 -12.71 3.36
C SER A 170 -11.85 -11.41 2.70
N PRO A 171 -12.70 -10.38 2.62
CA PRO A 171 -12.27 -9.05 2.19
C PRO A 171 -11.12 -8.54 3.05
N ALA A 172 -10.13 -7.92 2.42
CA ALA A 172 -9.01 -7.30 3.09
C ALA A 172 -9.29 -5.83 3.37
N PHE A 173 -8.91 -5.38 4.55
CA PHE A 173 -8.96 -3.98 4.92
C PHE A 173 -7.64 -3.30 4.56
N PHE A 174 -7.70 -2.15 3.86
CA PHE A 174 -6.52 -1.36 3.54
C PHE A 174 -6.10 -0.51 4.76
N ASP A 175 -5.25 -1.07 5.59
CA ASP A 175 -4.72 -0.42 6.78
C ASP A 175 -3.49 0.44 6.43
N LYS A 176 -3.65 1.77 6.50
CA LYS A 176 -2.57 2.73 6.25
C LYS A 176 -1.46 2.65 7.30
N GLN A 177 -1.83 2.37 8.56
CA GLN A 177 -0.85 2.26 9.64
C GLN A 177 0.02 1.01 9.44
N LYS A 178 -0.62 -0.09 9.02
CA LYS A 178 0.10 -1.32 8.65
C LYS A 178 1.05 -1.08 7.47
N LEU A 179 0.60 -0.37 6.43
CA LEU A 179 1.47 -0.01 5.30
C LEU A 179 2.66 0.84 5.75
N ALA A 180 2.41 1.86 6.57
CA ALA A 180 3.44 2.72 7.12
C ALA A 180 4.46 1.91 7.95
N TRP A 181 3.97 1.00 8.80
CA TRP A 181 4.81 0.10 9.59
C TRP A 181 5.64 -0.84 8.70
N VAL A 182 5.03 -1.48 7.70
CA VAL A 182 5.78 -2.34 6.76
C VAL A 182 6.89 -1.54 6.09
N ASN A 183 6.58 -0.36 5.56
CA ASN A 183 7.59 0.47 4.89
C ASN A 183 8.71 0.92 5.85
N ASN A 184 8.38 1.24 7.10
CA ASN A 184 9.38 1.57 8.14
C ASN A 184 10.36 0.40 8.38
N GLN A 185 9.88 -0.86 8.36
CA GLN A 185 10.78 -2.02 8.52
C GLN A 185 11.79 -2.11 7.36
N TYR A 186 11.37 -1.81 6.13
CA TYR A 186 12.27 -1.73 4.98
C TYR A 186 13.20 -0.52 5.04
N MET A 187 12.70 0.66 5.42
CA MET A 187 13.50 1.88 5.60
C MET A 187 14.66 1.68 6.57
N LYS A 188 14.41 0.98 7.69
CA LYS A 188 15.44 0.65 8.69
C LYS A 188 16.56 -0.23 8.17
N GLN A 189 16.29 -1.05 7.14
CA GLN A 189 17.27 -1.98 6.56
C GLN A 189 18.11 -1.35 5.45
N LYS A 190 17.69 -0.20 4.91
CA LYS A 190 18.45 0.53 3.88
C LYS A 190 19.67 1.23 4.49
N ASP A 191 20.72 1.38 3.71
CA ASP A 191 21.81 2.28 4.07
C ASP A 191 21.34 3.74 4.08
N THR A 192 21.97 4.55 4.90
CA THR A 192 21.57 5.96 5.11
C THR A 192 21.67 6.79 3.82
N GLU A 193 22.60 6.49 2.94
CA GLU A 193 22.76 7.23 1.68
C GLU A 193 21.58 6.95 0.73
N THR A 194 21.15 5.70 0.61
CA THR A 194 19.94 5.34 -0.16
C THR A 194 18.72 6.08 0.36
N VAL A 195 18.52 6.12 1.68
CA VAL A 195 17.38 6.84 2.28
C VAL A 195 17.51 8.35 2.07
N PHE A 196 18.73 8.89 2.15
CA PHE A 196 18.99 10.30 1.87
C PHE A 196 18.61 10.68 0.43
N GLN A 197 18.97 9.86 -0.56
CA GLN A 197 18.63 10.10 -1.97
C GLN A 197 17.11 10.08 -2.20
N LEU A 198 16.37 9.25 -1.47
CA LEU A 198 14.89 9.23 -1.51
C LEU A 198 14.27 10.46 -0.84
N ALA A 199 14.88 10.96 0.23
CA ALA A 199 14.37 12.08 1.03
C ALA A 199 14.76 13.46 0.48
N LEU A 200 15.90 13.57 -0.21
CA LEU A 200 16.41 14.83 -0.74
C LEU A 200 15.41 15.63 -1.58
N PRO A 201 14.66 15.01 -2.53
CA PRO A 201 13.64 15.72 -3.28
C PRO A 201 12.54 16.35 -2.40
N HIS A 202 12.21 15.71 -1.28
CA HIS A 202 11.22 16.23 -0.33
C HIS A 202 11.75 17.44 0.44
N LEU A 203 13.01 17.41 0.88
CA LEU A 203 13.66 18.52 1.54
C LEU A 203 13.78 19.74 0.61
N ILE A 204 14.14 19.52 -0.66
CA ILE A 204 14.22 20.57 -1.69
C ILE A 204 12.82 21.15 -1.96
N LYS A 205 11.82 20.30 -2.18
CA LYS A 205 10.43 20.73 -2.43
C LYS A 205 9.84 21.54 -1.28
N ALA A 206 10.26 21.24 -0.05
CA ALA A 206 9.86 21.98 1.15
C ALA A 206 10.69 23.25 1.39
N ASN A 207 11.66 23.58 0.53
CA ASN A 207 12.63 24.68 0.67
C ASN A 207 13.48 24.60 1.96
N LEU A 208 13.70 23.40 2.49
CA LEU A 208 14.59 23.16 3.62
C LEU A 208 16.05 22.97 3.17
N ILE A 209 16.25 22.56 1.93
CA ILE A 209 17.51 22.52 1.22
C ILE A 209 17.32 23.25 -0.11
N PRO A 210 18.31 24.05 -0.56
CA PRO A 210 18.25 24.75 -1.84
C PRO A 210 18.06 23.80 -3.04
N GLU A 211 17.47 24.29 -4.14
CA GLU A 211 17.29 23.51 -5.39
C GLU A 211 18.64 23.04 -5.98
N VAL A 212 19.69 23.86 -5.79
CA VAL A 212 21.08 23.51 -6.11
C VAL A 212 21.86 23.46 -4.80
N PRO A 213 21.91 22.30 -4.12
CA PRO A 213 22.51 22.20 -2.80
C PRO A 213 24.04 22.26 -2.85
N SER A 214 24.62 22.91 -1.87
CA SER A 214 26.07 22.85 -1.59
C SER A 214 26.45 21.51 -0.92
N GLU A 215 27.73 21.21 -0.85
CA GLU A 215 28.22 20.04 -0.10
C GLU A 215 27.87 20.13 1.40
N GLU A 216 27.76 21.33 1.95
CA GLU A 216 27.35 21.56 3.32
C GLU A 216 25.87 21.21 3.53
N ASP A 217 24.98 21.64 2.60
CA ASP A 217 23.57 21.30 2.61
C ASP A 217 23.36 19.78 2.50
N LEU A 218 24.10 19.12 1.60
CA LEU A 218 24.05 17.67 1.44
C LEU A 218 24.52 16.92 2.69
N SER A 219 25.61 17.42 3.31
CA SER A 219 26.13 16.87 4.57
C SER A 219 25.12 17.03 5.70
N TRP A 220 24.46 18.18 5.78
CA TRP A 220 23.41 18.44 6.75
C TRP A 220 22.20 17.52 6.54
N GLY A 221 21.73 17.39 5.31
CA GLY A 221 20.64 16.47 4.96
C GLY A 221 20.95 15.02 5.37
N ARG A 222 22.18 14.53 5.15
CA ARG A 222 22.61 13.19 5.60
C ARG A 222 22.54 13.03 7.12
N LYS A 223 22.89 14.07 7.88
CA LYS A 223 22.78 14.04 9.35
C LYS A 223 21.31 13.95 9.80
N LEU A 224 20.41 14.67 9.14
CA LEU A 224 18.98 14.58 9.41
C LEU A 224 18.46 13.16 9.17
N ILE A 225 18.86 12.54 8.05
CA ILE A 225 18.47 11.15 7.77
C ILE A 225 19.06 10.19 8.81
N ALA A 226 20.32 10.32 9.16
CA ALA A 226 20.94 9.47 10.17
C ALA A 226 20.22 9.57 11.55
N LEU A 227 19.65 10.74 11.85
CA LEU A 227 18.87 10.96 13.07
C LEU A 227 17.49 10.30 13.01
N TYR A 228 16.76 10.47 11.89
CA TYR A 228 15.34 10.13 11.81
C TYR A 228 15.00 8.86 11.02
N GLN A 229 15.97 8.24 10.31
CA GLN A 229 15.72 7.08 9.46
C GLN A 229 14.91 5.95 10.15
N LYS A 230 15.15 5.71 11.42
CA LYS A 230 14.49 4.64 12.19
C LYS A 230 13.04 4.96 12.53
N GLU A 231 12.68 6.24 12.53
CA GLU A 231 11.35 6.73 12.87
C GLU A 231 10.49 6.91 11.60
N MET A 232 11.11 7.18 10.46
CA MET A 232 10.43 7.44 9.20
C MET A 232 9.67 6.21 8.69
N SER A 233 8.39 6.39 8.40
CA SER A 233 7.59 5.38 7.70
C SER A 233 7.80 5.46 6.18
N TYR A 234 8.02 6.66 5.63
CA TYR A 234 8.36 6.91 4.21
C TYR A 234 9.21 8.18 4.09
N ALA A 235 9.90 8.35 2.96
CA ALA A 235 10.93 9.38 2.84
C ALA A 235 10.42 10.82 3.02
N GLY A 236 9.18 11.12 2.64
CA GLY A 236 8.56 12.45 2.79
C GLY A 236 8.35 12.89 4.25
N GLU A 237 8.34 11.96 5.20
CA GLU A 237 8.21 12.30 6.63
C GLU A 237 9.43 13.03 7.19
N ILE A 238 10.55 13.04 6.48
CA ILE A 238 11.72 13.84 6.88
C ILE A 238 11.37 15.32 7.01
N VAL A 239 10.42 15.82 6.22
CA VAL A 239 10.04 17.25 6.25
C VAL A 239 9.44 17.64 7.60
N PRO A 240 8.32 17.05 8.07
CA PRO A 240 7.77 17.37 9.39
C PRO A 240 8.72 17.00 10.54
N LEU A 241 9.45 15.88 10.45
CA LEU A 241 10.39 15.45 11.49
C LEU A 241 11.57 16.42 11.68
N SER A 242 12.02 17.07 10.61
CA SER A 242 13.14 18.02 10.67
C SER A 242 12.71 19.47 10.86
N GLU A 243 11.42 19.76 10.92
CA GLU A 243 10.89 21.13 10.97
C GLU A 243 11.49 21.97 12.09
N MET A 244 11.74 21.36 13.25
CA MET A 244 12.35 22.03 14.42
C MET A 244 13.74 22.61 14.16
N PHE A 245 14.46 22.16 13.14
CA PHE A 245 15.79 22.66 12.79
C PHE A 245 15.76 23.85 11.83
N PHE A 246 14.60 24.16 11.25
CA PHE A 246 14.43 25.16 10.19
C PHE A 246 13.47 26.26 10.52
N LYS A 247 12.59 26.08 11.50
CA LYS A 247 11.62 27.09 11.95
C LYS A 247 12.03 27.67 13.29
N GLU A 248 11.84 28.97 13.44
CA GLU A 248 11.76 29.55 14.78
C GLU A 248 10.63 28.86 15.56
N MET A 249 10.84 28.70 16.88
CA MET A 249 10.01 27.88 17.76
C MET A 249 8.55 27.84 17.34
N PRO A 250 7.97 26.67 17.10
CA PRO A 250 6.56 26.56 16.74
C PRO A 250 5.68 27.13 17.87
N ALA A 251 4.49 27.63 17.52
CA ALA A 251 3.53 28.01 18.52
C ALA A 251 3.19 26.79 19.38
N LEU A 252 3.52 26.86 20.66
CA LEU A 252 3.31 25.76 21.61
C LEU A 252 1.80 25.55 21.82
N GLY A 253 1.37 24.29 21.82
CA GLY A 253 0.02 23.91 22.21
C GLY A 253 -0.27 24.16 23.69
N GLU A 254 -1.52 23.97 24.12
CA GLU A 254 -1.92 24.21 25.50
C GLU A 254 -1.19 23.29 26.50
N GLU A 255 -0.94 22.04 26.11
CA GLU A 255 -0.23 21.05 26.95
C GLU A 255 1.25 21.42 27.14
N GLU A 256 1.93 21.78 26.05
CA GLU A 256 3.32 22.22 26.10
C GLU A 256 3.47 23.53 26.88
N GLN A 257 2.53 24.48 26.70
CA GLN A 257 2.51 25.72 27.48
C GLN A 257 2.35 25.47 28.97
N GLN A 258 1.50 24.50 29.38
CA GLN A 258 1.36 24.14 30.79
C GLN A 258 2.65 23.57 31.37
N VAL A 259 3.37 22.74 30.59
CA VAL A 259 4.66 22.16 31.03
C VAL A 259 5.70 23.29 31.20
N ILE A 260 5.86 24.16 30.20
CA ILE A 260 6.89 25.22 30.23
C ILE A 260 6.61 26.26 31.28
N ASN A 261 5.34 26.56 31.58
CA ASN A 261 4.94 27.52 32.62
C ASN A 261 4.94 26.90 34.05
N GLY A 262 5.41 25.65 34.21
CA GLY A 262 5.57 25.03 35.53
C GLY A 262 6.54 25.84 36.42
N GLU A 263 6.19 26.00 37.71
CA GLU A 263 6.99 26.83 38.65
C GLU A 263 8.46 26.36 38.76
N GLN A 264 8.73 25.10 38.57
CA GLN A 264 10.07 24.49 38.63
C GLN A 264 10.91 24.70 37.34
N VAL A 265 10.28 25.01 36.20
CA VAL A 265 10.95 25.02 34.89
C VAL A 265 12.03 26.07 34.76
N PRO A 266 11.88 27.33 35.24
CA PRO A 266 12.93 28.35 35.13
C PRO A 266 14.22 27.96 35.85
N GLU A 267 14.11 27.37 37.05
CA GLU A 267 15.27 26.89 37.83
C GLU A 267 15.92 25.71 37.18
N LEU A 268 15.11 24.73 36.75
CA LEU A 268 15.54 23.54 36.02
C LEU A 268 16.33 23.89 34.76
N MET A 269 15.78 24.80 33.94
CA MET A 269 16.40 25.21 32.67
C MET A 269 17.70 25.99 32.91
N THR A 270 17.75 26.86 33.92
CA THR A 270 18.96 27.57 34.31
C THR A 270 20.09 26.56 34.69
N HIS A 271 19.73 25.55 35.47
CA HIS A 271 20.67 24.52 35.89
C HIS A 271 21.14 23.66 34.70
N LEU A 272 20.24 23.26 33.83
CA LEU A 272 20.53 22.49 32.63
C LEU A 272 21.44 23.26 31.69
N PHE A 273 21.13 24.52 31.37
CA PHE A 273 21.96 25.34 30.48
C PHE A 273 23.37 25.55 31.03
N SER A 274 23.49 25.84 32.32
CA SER A 274 24.81 25.98 32.95
C SER A 274 25.67 24.73 32.81
N LYS A 275 25.09 23.53 32.94
CA LYS A 275 25.80 22.27 32.76
C LYS A 275 26.13 21.99 31.30
N LEU A 276 25.22 22.30 30.37
CA LEU A 276 25.45 22.11 28.93
C LEU A 276 26.52 23.06 28.38
N GLU A 277 26.56 24.32 28.85
CA GLU A 277 27.62 25.28 28.48
C GLU A 277 29.01 24.86 28.91
N ALA A 278 29.09 24.16 30.05
CA ALA A 278 30.34 23.65 30.60
C ALA A 278 30.76 22.27 30.06
N LEU A 279 29.91 21.68 29.18
CA LEU A 279 30.09 20.31 28.73
C LEU A 279 31.15 20.18 27.63
N GLU A 280 32.25 19.47 27.90
CA GLU A 280 33.26 19.09 26.95
C GLU A 280 33.63 17.61 27.08
N PRO A 281 33.55 16.81 26.01
CA PRO A 281 33.11 17.17 24.64
C PRO A 281 31.58 17.32 24.57
N PHE A 282 31.12 18.22 23.69
CA PHE A 282 29.68 18.42 23.44
C PHE A 282 29.15 17.35 22.47
N GLU A 283 28.94 16.15 23.01
CA GLU A 283 28.50 14.96 22.27
C GLU A 283 27.18 14.41 22.80
N ALA A 284 26.41 13.70 21.95
CA ALA A 284 25.07 13.18 22.29
C ALA A 284 25.06 12.27 23.53
N ALA A 285 26.12 11.48 23.76
CA ALA A 285 26.23 10.61 24.92
C ALA A 285 26.37 11.40 26.22
N GLU A 286 27.24 12.41 26.22
CA GLU A 286 27.49 13.27 27.38
C GLU A 286 26.29 14.21 27.63
N ILE A 287 25.63 14.74 26.59
CA ILE A 287 24.39 15.50 26.72
C ILE A 287 23.31 14.67 27.40
N LYS A 288 23.07 13.43 26.94
CA LYS A 288 22.09 12.51 27.57
C LYS A 288 22.42 12.20 29.03
N LYS A 289 23.69 12.06 29.37
CA LYS A 289 24.12 11.84 30.74
C LYS A 289 23.86 13.07 31.58
N THR A 290 24.23 14.26 31.11
CA THR A 290 23.98 15.54 31.79
C THR A 290 22.49 15.78 32.04
N ILE A 291 21.62 15.52 31.05
CA ILE A 291 20.16 15.61 31.22
C ILE A 291 19.68 14.68 32.35
N LYS A 292 20.15 13.42 32.36
CA LYS A 292 19.78 12.44 33.42
C LYS A 292 20.31 12.85 34.80
N GLU A 293 21.46 13.48 34.86
CA GLU A 293 22.02 14.01 36.12
C GLU A 293 21.14 15.16 36.65
N VAL A 294 20.79 16.10 35.79
CA VAL A 294 19.89 17.21 36.14
C VAL A 294 18.52 16.69 36.59
N GLN A 295 17.91 15.73 35.88
CA GLN A 295 16.68 15.08 36.31
C GLN A 295 16.76 14.47 37.71
N LYS A 296 17.90 13.83 38.03
CA LYS A 296 18.12 13.18 39.31
C LYS A 296 18.33 14.21 40.42
N GLU A 297 19.04 15.29 40.15
CA GLU A 297 19.35 16.35 41.10
C GLU A 297 18.12 17.19 41.45
N THR A 298 17.29 17.49 40.45
CA THR A 298 16.07 18.29 40.63
C THR A 298 14.84 17.47 41.03
N GLY A 299 14.90 16.14 40.89
CA GLY A 299 13.77 15.24 41.20
C GLY A 299 12.62 15.35 40.16
N ASP A 300 12.78 16.17 39.14
CA ASP A 300 11.75 16.38 38.08
C ASP A 300 11.95 15.42 36.91
N ARG A 301 11.05 14.42 36.83
CA ARG A 301 11.05 13.40 35.78
C ARG A 301 10.22 13.77 34.55
N LYS A 302 9.42 14.84 34.60
CA LYS A 302 8.45 15.17 33.52
C LYS A 302 8.88 16.31 32.64
N SER A 303 9.67 17.25 33.12
CA SER A 303 9.99 18.49 32.38
C SER A 303 11.30 18.44 31.58
N VAL A 304 12.04 17.33 31.61
CA VAL A 304 13.39 17.21 30.96
C VAL A 304 13.42 16.08 29.92
N VAL A 305 12.29 15.46 29.57
CA VAL A 305 12.21 14.40 28.54
C VAL A 305 11.55 14.96 27.30
#